data_cc18177dbf21d9338309d0c35f7b9796
#
_entry.id   cc18177dbf21d9338309d0c35f7b9796
#
_cell.length_a   1.000
_cell.length_b   1.000
_cell.length_c   1.000
_cell.angle_alpha   90.00
_cell.angle_beta   90.00
_cell.angle_gamma   90.00
#
_symmetry.space_group_name_H-M   'P 1'
#
loop_
_entity.id
_entity.type
_entity.pdbx_description
1 polymer ?
#
loop_
_entity_poly.entity_id
_entity_poly.type
_entity_poly.pdbx_seq_one_letter_code
_entity_poly.pdbx_strand_id
1 'polypeptide(L)'
;MKRLITHLCFALILFTSLLQAQTTKEEFLNNRLFAGGLYCPYLYSHPVSTPAPDGYVPFYMSHYGRHGSRWVLSSSCHVVPKSILGDAEKAGALTALGKHLYEQIRIAADDAADRYGDLAPLGTEEEKAIAERMFRSFPEIFSAKNGRRCVIHSRSTQVPRCILSMAANSERLKELNPEIDISREATKRDKYLNTDPGINNDTVKAIVGAFLERHFDPRRFMASIFSDTVYAQEHIKDRTEFANLVFSAAVNMPNLDYLKISMLDVFTPDEIFILWQASNLQMYSAVGPSAVNGKSAVRSAAPLLKDIVQCADAAIENKNVSADLRFGHDSYIIPLLALMDIQGMNVQEPDPDKVYAAWCNYKASPMGTNLQLVFYKNDENGDILVKLLHCEKETAIPVATDMAPYYHWKDVRAYYEKKILE
;
A
#
# COMPACT_ATOMS: atom_id res chain seq x y z
N MET A 1 9.53 28.80 -38.47
CA MET A 1 9.89 29.21 -37.10
C MET A 1 8.77 29.08 -36.08
N LYS A 2 7.54 29.59 -36.29
CA LYS A 2 6.45 29.50 -35.29
C LYS A 2 6.04 28.06 -34.89
N ARG A 3 6.04 27.10 -35.81
CA ARG A 3 5.69 25.68 -35.51
C ARG A 3 6.78 24.93 -34.70
N LEU A 4 8.05 25.31 -34.87
CA LEU A 4 9.16 24.70 -34.11
C LEU A 4 9.15 25.14 -32.63
N ILE A 5 8.76 26.39 -32.37
CA ILE A 5 8.68 26.94 -31.01
C ILE A 5 7.52 26.29 -30.24
N THR A 6 6.38 25.99 -30.90
CA THR A 6 5.23 25.33 -30.24
C THR A 6 5.54 23.89 -29.81
N HIS A 7 6.32 23.14 -30.58
CA HIS A 7 6.73 21.79 -30.23
C HIS A 7 7.78 21.76 -29.13
N LEU A 8 8.66 22.78 -29.08
CA LEU A 8 9.67 22.90 -28.00
C LEU A 8 9.03 23.26 -26.66
N CYS A 9 7.98 24.10 -26.65
CA CYS A 9 7.24 24.43 -25.43
C CYS A 9 6.42 23.23 -24.92
N PHE A 10 5.85 22.39 -25.78
CA PHE A 10 5.15 21.16 -25.37
C PHE A 10 6.11 20.10 -24.79
N ALA A 11 7.30 19.94 -25.36
CA ALA A 11 8.32 19.05 -24.82
C ALA A 11 8.89 19.54 -23.47
N LEU A 12 8.99 20.86 -23.23
CA LEU A 12 9.45 21.43 -21.96
C LEU A 12 8.40 21.27 -20.85
N ILE A 13 7.10 21.35 -21.16
CA ILE A 13 6.03 21.18 -20.17
C ILE A 13 5.93 19.71 -19.70
N LEU A 14 6.22 18.75 -20.55
CA LEU A 14 6.29 17.32 -20.18
C LEU A 14 7.50 16.97 -19.32
N PHE A 15 8.59 17.73 -19.40
CA PHE A 15 9.81 17.47 -18.61
C PHE A 15 9.78 18.12 -17.21
N THR A 16 8.99 19.17 -16.99
CA THR A 16 8.91 19.84 -15.68
C THR A 16 7.97 19.14 -14.69
N SER A 17 7.12 18.20 -15.12
CA SER A 17 6.26 17.42 -14.22
C SER A 17 6.97 16.26 -13.51
N LEU A 18 8.23 15.97 -13.84
CA LEU A 18 9.00 14.83 -13.32
C LEU A 18 9.79 15.13 -12.03
N LEU A 19 9.74 16.34 -11.50
CA LEU A 19 10.54 16.75 -10.33
C LEU A 19 9.72 17.21 -9.13
N GLN A 20 8.41 16.98 -9.11
CA GLN A 20 7.63 17.31 -7.93
C GLN A 20 7.84 16.22 -6.87
N ALA A 21 8.32 16.63 -5.68
CA ALA A 21 8.49 15.75 -4.54
C ALA A 21 7.19 14.97 -4.27
N GLN A 22 7.27 13.67 -3.99
CA GLN A 22 6.10 12.86 -3.65
C GLN A 22 5.37 13.39 -2.42
N THR A 23 6.11 13.90 -1.42
CA THR A 23 5.55 14.60 -0.27
C THR A 23 6.51 15.65 0.26
N THR A 24 5.96 16.61 1.00
CA THR A 24 6.69 17.57 1.83
C THR A 24 6.42 17.27 3.29
N LYS A 25 7.28 17.78 4.19
CA LYS A 25 7.04 17.70 5.63
C LYS A 25 5.71 18.37 6.02
N GLU A 26 5.37 19.48 5.39
CA GLU A 26 4.11 20.19 5.62
C GLU A 26 2.90 19.33 5.23
N GLU A 27 2.89 18.75 4.01
CA GLU A 27 1.83 17.84 3.56
C GLU A 27 1.67 16.67 4.53
N PHE A 28 2.76 16.06 4.96
CA PHE A 28 2.75 14.96 5.91
C PHE A 28 2.13 15.37 7.26
N LEU A 29 2.53 16.51 7.82
CA LEU A 29 2.06 16.96 9.13
C LEU A 29 0.60 17.41 9.11
N ASN A 30 0.06 17.79 7.95
CA ASN A 30 -1.34 18.16 7.79
C ASN A 30 -2.32 16.98 7.91
N ASN A 31 -1.84 15.74 7.82
CA ASN A 31 -2.69 14.55 8.01
C ASN A 31 -1.99 13.50 8.89
N ARG A 32 -2.40 13.42 10.16
CA ARG A 32 -1.83 12.49 11.14
C ARG A 32 -1.91 11.01 10.73
N LEU A 33 -2.83 10.62 9.83
CA LEU A 33 -2.94 9.25 9.34
C LEU A 33 -1.72 8.84 8.51
N PHE A 34 -1.00 9.79 7.91
CA PHE A 34 0.21 9.51 7.14
C PHE A 34 1.34 8.95 8.00
N ALA A 35 1.35 9.26 9.30
CA ALA A 35 2.26 8.66 10.28
C ALA A 35 2.17 7.12 10.29
N GLY A 36 1.01 6.57 9.93
CA GLY A 36 0.79 5.14 9.80
C GLY A 36 1.66 4.47 8.74
N GLY A 37 2.12 5.23 7.73
CA GLY A 37 2.86 4.63 6.62
C GLY A 37 2.06 3.49 5.98
N LEU A 38 2.57 2.26 6.07
CA LEU A 38 1.85 1.06 5.64
C LEU A 38 0.60 0.74 6.48
N TYR A 39 0.48 1.29 7.69
CA TYR A 39 -0.72 1.18 8.54
C TYR A 39 -1.69 2.34 8.32
N CYS A 40 -1.44 3.23 7.36
CA CYS A 40 -2.42 4.23 6.96
C CYS A 40 -3.67 3.51 6.44
N PRO A 41 -4.87 3.73 7.01
CA PRO A 41 -6.11 3.17 6.47
C PRO A 41 -6.35 3.60 5.03
N TYR A 42 -7.22 2.90 4.32
CA TYR A 42 -7.55 3.24 2.94
C TYR A 42 -8.26 4.60 2.84
N LEU A 43 -7.61 5.57 2.20
CA LEU A 43 -8.14 6.91 2.03
C LEU A 43 -8.71 7.10 0.62
N TYR A 44 -10.01 6.93 0.49
CA TYR A 44 -10.70 7.19 -0.78
C TYR A 44 -10.87 8.69 -1.01
N SER A 45 -10.33 9.21 -2.11
CA SER A 45 -10.28 10.65 -2.40
C SER A 45 -11.28 11.11 -3.45
N HIS A 46 -12.28 10.29 -3.81
CA HIS A 46 -13.26 10.57 -4.86
C HIS A 46 -12.61 11.04 -6.18
N PRO A 47 -11.71 10.24 -6.78
CA PRO A 47 -11.01 10.66 -7.98
C PRO A 47 -11.97 10.83 -9.15
N VAL A 48 -11.70 11.84 -9.98
CA VAL A 48 -12.40 12.00 -11.26
C VAL A 48 -11.86 10.96 -12.23
N SER A 49 -12.76 10.21 -12.87
CA SER A 49 -12.40 9.24 -13.92
C SER A 49 -12.64 9.85 -15.29
N THR A 50 -11.63 9.77 -16.15
CA THR A 50 -11.75 10.14 -17.56
C THR A 50 -12.74 9.20 -18.25
N PRO A 51 -13.78 9.70 -18.94
CA PRO A 51 -14.72 8.87 -19.69
C PRO A 51 -14.02 7.99 -20.74
N ALA A 52 -14.60 6.84 -21.03
CA ALA A 52 -14.11 6.01 -22.13
C ALA A 52 -14.16 6.78 -23.46
N PRO A 53 -13.17 6.60 -24.35
CA PRO A 53 -13.24 7.16 -25.69
C PRO A 53 -14.44 6.62 -26.47
N ASP A 54 -14.92 7.39 -27.45
CA ASP A 54 -16.08 7.01 -28.25
C ASP A 54 -15.89 5.64 -28.90
N GLY A 55 -16.91 4.79 -28.79
CA GLY A 55 -16.90 3.43 -29.32
C GLY A 55 -16.22 2.39 -28.44
N TYR A 56 -15.56 2.77 -27.33
CA TYR A 56 -14.92 1.84 -26.43
C TYR A 56 -15.78 1.52 -25.21
N VAL A 57 -15.91 0.23 -24.89
CA VAL A 57 -16.71 -0.27 -23.78
C VAL A 57 -15.83 -1.12 -22.86
N PRO A 58 -15.84 -0.90 -21.53
CA PRO A 58 -15.09 -1.73 -20.59
C PRO A 58 -15.65 -3.16 -20.60
N PHE A 59 -14.76 -4.17 -20.58
CA PHE A 59 -15.17 -5.58 -20.67
C PHE A 59 -14.43 -6.53 -19.75
N TYR A 60 -13.24 -6.15 -19.26
CA TYR A 60 -12.42 -6.99 -18.38
C TYR A 60 -11.65 -6.12 -17.39
N MET A 61 -11.45 -6.65 -16.17
CA MET A 61 -10.61 -6.04 -15.14
C MET A 61 -9.59 -7.05 -14.61
N SER A 62 -8.32 -6.65 -14.59
CA SER A 62 -7.28 -7.33 -13.83
C SER A 62 -6.95 -6.51 -12.58
N HIS A 63 -7.12 -7.11 -11.41
CA HIS A 63 -6.93 -6.46 -10.12
C HIS A 63 -5.87 -7.18 -9.29
N TYR A 64 -5.03 -6.42 -8.59
CA TYR A 64 -4.24 -6.89 -7.47
C TYR A 64 -4.43 -5.97 -6.28
N GLY A 65 -4.93 -6.51 -5.16
CA GLY A 65 -5.18 -5.80 -3.90
C GLY A 65 -4.30 -6.28 -2.76
N ARG A 66 -3.88 -5.36 -1.92
CA ARG A 66 -3.37 -5.64 -0.58
C ARG A 66 -4.56 -5.90 0.34
N HIS A 67 -4.42 -6.80 1.33
CA HIS A 67 -5.41 -6.96 2.39
C HIS A 67 -5.77 -5.63 3.06
N GLY A 68 -6.99 -5.52 3.60
CA GLY A 68 -7.46 -4.36 4.34
C GLY A 68 -6.76 -4.13 5.68
N SER A 69 -7.22 -3.14 6.42
CA SER A 69 -6.74 -2.76 7.77
C SER A 69 -6.67 -3.98 8.72
N ARG A 70 -5.63 -4.02 9.55
CA ARG A 70 -5.32 -5.16 10.42
C ARG A 70 -4.65 -4.76 11.73
N TRP A 71 -4.62 -5.67 12.69
CA TRP A 71 -3.73 -5.55 13.84
C TRP A 71 -2.26 -5.58 13.40
N VAL A 72 -1.39 -5.04 14.24
CA VAL A 72 0.07 -5.14 14.06
C VAL A 72 0.50 -6.60 13.92
N LEU A 73 1.64 -6.84 13.23
CA LEU A 73 2.15 -8.21 13.04
C LEU A 73 2.85 -8.76 14.27
N SER A 74 3.55 -7.91 15.04
CA SER A 74 4.34 -8.32 16.19
C SER A 74 3.71 -7.86 17.49
N SER A 75 3.67 -8.73 18.48
CA SER A 75 3.24 -8.39 19.84
C SER A 75 4.22 -7.46 20.57
N SER A 76 5.46 -7.35 20.10
CA SER A 76 6.53 -6.59 20.79
C SER A 76 6.16 -5.13 21.04
N CYS A 77 5.46 -4.48 20.09
CA CYS A 77 5.02 -3.07 20.24
C CYS A 77 3.96 -2.85 21.33
N HIS A 78 3.32 -3.91 21.80
CA HIS A 78 2.38 -3.87 22.92
C HIS A 78 3.00 -4.46 24.19
N VAL A 79 3.57 -5.67 24.11
CA VAL A 79 4.04 -6.42 25.29
C VAL A 79 5.22 -5.73 25.97
N VAL A 80 6.20 -5.24 25.19
CA VAL A 80 7.39 -4.60 25.74
C VAL A 80 7.04 -3.26 26.42
N PRO A 81 6.36 -2.31 25.75
CA PRO A 81 5.95 -1.08 26.42
C PRO A 81 5.01 -1.31 27.60
N LYS A 82 4.07 -2.27 27.53
CA LYS A 82 3.17 -2.63 28.64
C LYS A 82 3.96 -3.06 29.88
N SER A 83 5.00 -3.89 29.70
CA SER A 83 5.84 -4.36 30.80
C SER A 83 6.65 -3.19 31.41
N ILE A 84 7.37 -2.44 30.58
CA ILE A 84 8.23 -1.33 31.02
C ILE A 84 7.41 -0.26 31.76
N LEU A 85 6.29 0.16 31.18
CA LEU A 85 5.43 1.18 31.78
C LEU A 85 4.74 0.66 33.05
N GLY A 86 4.36 -0.61 33.09
CA GLY A 86 3.76 -1.24 34.26
C GLY A 86 4.71 -1.32 35.47
N ASP A 87 5.99 -1.60 35.23
CA ASP A 87 7.00 -1.61 36.31
C ASP A 87 7.34 -0.18 36.75
N ALA A 88 7.41 0.77 35.82
CA ALA A 88 7.59 2.19 36.13
C ALA A 88 6.39 2.79 36.93
N GLU A 89 5.16 2.36 36.65
CA GLU A 89 3.97 2.77 37.41
C GLU A 89 4.05 2.27 38.86
N LYS A 90 4.43 1.00 39.09
CA LYS A 90 4.64 0.44 40.44
C LYS A 90 5.73 1.17 41.20
N ALA A 91 6.78 1.63 40.51
CA ALA A 91 7.86 2.42 41.09
C ALA A 91 7.51 3.89 41.32
N GLY A 92 6.35 4.36 40.85
CA GLY A 92 5.97 5.77 40.91
C GLY A 92 6.78 6.69 39.98
N ALA A 93 7.41 6.11 38.96
CA ALA A 93 8.36 6.80 38.08
C ALA A 93 7.70 7.41 36.83
N LEU A 94 6.38 7.34 36.67
CA LEU A 94 5.66 7.90 35.50
C LEU A 94 5.13 9.30 35.76
N THR A 95 5.16 10.13 34.72
CA THR A 95 4.38 11.38 34.65
C THR A 95 2.89 11.08 34.48
N ALA A 96 2.03 12.09 34.56
CA ALA A 96 0.60 11.95 34.24
C ALA A 96 0.40 11.47 32.78
N LEU A 97 1.22 11.96 31.84
CA LEU A 97 1.21 11.52 30.44
C LEU A 97 1.66 10.06 30.31
N GLY A 98 2.69 9.67 31.05
CA GLY A 98 3.19 8.27 31.08
C GLY A 98 2.14 7.29 31.61
N LYS A 99 1.40 7.66 32.66
CA LYS A 99 0.29 6.87 33.21
C LYS A 99 -0.84 6.72 32.19
N HIS A 100 -1.20 7.81 31.51
CA HIS A 100 -2.20 7.78 30.44
C HIS A 100 -1.77 6.89 29.28
N LEU A 101 -0.51 7.00 28.84
CA LEU A 101 0.05 6.12 27.79
C LEU A 101 0.00 4.64 28.24
N TYR A 102 0.39 4.33 29.48
CA TYR A 102 0.33 2.97 30.00
C TYR A 102 -1.08 2.39 29.91
N GLU A 103 -2.10 3.14 30.30
CA GLU A 103 -3.50 2.69 30.21
C GLU A 103 -3.91 2.44 28.76
N GLN A 104 -3.56 3.31 27.82
CA GLN A 104 -3.85 3.11 26.40
C GLN A 104 -3.11 1.88 25.80
N ILE A 105 -1.84 1.70 26.14
CA ILE A 105 -1.07 0.51 25.71
C ILE A 105 -1.69 -0.77 26.29
N ARG A 106 -2.17 -0.73 27.54
CA ARG A 106 -2.82 -1.88 28.17
C ARG A 106 -4.11 -2.24 27.43
N ILE A 107 -4.97 -1.28 27.10
CA ILE A 107 -6.21 -1.50 26.32
C ILE A 107 -5.86 -2.08 24.94
N ALA A 108 -4.90 -1.49 24.23
CA ALA A 108 -4.48 -1.95 22.91
C ALA A 108 -3.89 -3.36 22.94
N ALA A 109 -3.09 -3.67 23.97
CA ALA A 109 -2.48 -4.99 24.16
C ALA A 109 -3.53 -6.07 24.48
N ASP A 110 -4.51 -5.75 25.32
CA ASP A 110 -5.56 -6.68 25.72
C ASP A 110 -6.51 -6.97 24.53
N ASP A 111 -6.81 -5.96 23.71
CA ASP A 111 -7.60 -6.14 22.48
C ASP A 111 -6.83 -6.94 21.41
N ALA A 112 -5.52 -6.70 21.28
CA ALA A 112 -4.68 -7.37 20.28
C ALA A 112 -4.30 -8.82 20.65
N ALA A 113 -4.61 -9.28 21.87
CA ALA A 113 -4.26 -10.63 22.32
C ALA A 113 -4.85 -11.68 21.36
N ASP A 114 -3.97 -12.56 20.87
CA ASP A 114 -4.29 -13.63 19.91
C ASP A 114 -4.80 -13.17 18.54
N ARG A 115 -4.65 -11.84 18.20
CA ARG A 115 -5.10 -11.25 16.93
C ARG A 115 -3.99 -10.61 16.10
N TYR A 116 -2.74 -10.82 16.46
CA TYR A 116 -1.61 -10.22 15.73
C TYR A 116 -1.58 -10.65 14.26
N GLY A 117 -1.72 -9.65 13.37
CA GLY A 117 -1.77 -9.86 11.92
C GLY A 117 -3.13 -10.23 11.35
N ASP A 118 -4.18 -10.34 12.15
CA ASP A 118 -5.54 -10.59 11.70
C ASP A 118 -6.16 -9.36 11.03
N LEU A 119 -7.10 -9.59 10.12
CA LEU A 119 -7.89 -8.54 9.48
C LEU A 119 -8.80 -7.86 10.49
N ALA A 120 -8.68 -6.54 10.64
CA ALA A 120 -9.54 -5.75 11.52
C ALA A 120 -10.95 -5.55 10.91
N PRO A 121 -11.97 -5.22 11.73
CA PRO A 121 -13.30 -4.89 11.22
C PRO A 121 -13.27 -3.81 10.13
N LEU A 122 -12.48 -2.74 10.33
CA LEU A 122 -12.28 -1.69 9.32
C LEU A 122 -11.77 -2.26 7.99
N GLY A 123 -10.84 -3.23 8.04
CA GLY A 123 -10.31 -3.86 6.82
C GLY A 123 -11.35 -4.61 6.01
N THR A 124 -12.34 -5.23 6.69
CA THR A 124 -13.47 -5.86 6.02
C THR A 124 -14.33 -4.80 5.30
N GLU A 125 -14.61 -3.68 5.95
CA GLU A 125 -15.41 -2.59 5.37
C GLU A 125 -14.66 -1.88 4.22
N GLU A 126 -13.34 -1.72 4.32
CA GLU A 126 -12.50 -1.20 3.23
C GLU A 126 -12.64 -2.06 1.97
N GLU A 127 -12.53 -3.38 2.10
CA GLU A 127 -12.63 -4.31 0.97
C GLU A 127 -14.03 -4.36 0.35
N LYS A 128 -15.08 -4.31 1.17
CA LYS A 128 -16.46 -4.18 0.69
C LYS A 128 -16.66 -2.87 -0.07
N ALA A 129 -16.15 -1.77 0.46
CA ALA A 129 -16.28 -0.45 -0.16
C ALA A 129 -15.52 -0.37 -1.50
N ILE A 130 -14.32 -0.96 -1.60
CA ILE A 130 -13.56 -1.07 -2.86
C ILE A 130 -14.36 -1.86 -3.89
N ALA A 131 -14.91 -3.02 -3.51
CA ALA A 131 -15.73 -3.84 -4.40
C ALA A 131 -16.96 -3.08 -4.93
N GLU A 132 -17.65 -2.35 -4.05
CA GLU A 132 -18.80 -1.53 -4.44
C GLU A 132 -18.43 -0.44 -5.45
N ARG A 133 -17.30 0.24 -5.23
CA ARG A 133 -16.83 1.29 -6.14
C ARG A 133 -16.38 0.72 -7.49
N MET A 134 -15.68 -0.43 -7.51
CA MET A 134 -15.37 -1.15 -8.76
C MET A 134 -16.66 -1.47 -9.54
N PHE A 135 -17.66 -2.03 -8.86
CA PHE A 135 -18.95 -2.36 -9.46
C PHE A 135 -19.66 -1.13 -10.05
N ARG A 136 -19.71 -0.03 -9.30
CA ARG A 136 -20.38 1.21 -9.72
C ARG A 136 -19.64 1.95 -10.83
N SER A 137 -18.30 1.90 -10.82
CA SER A 137 -17.48 2.58 -11.83
C SER A 137 -17.42 1.82 -13.16
N PHE A 138 -17.59 0.50 -13.14
CA PHE A 138 -17.48 -0.36 -14.32
C PHE A 138 -18.62 -1.39 -14.38
N PRO A 139 -19.89 -0.94 -14.42
CA PRO A 139 -21.04 -1.85 -14.35
C PRO A 139 -21.10 -2.82 -15.54
N GLU A 140 -20.49 -2.48 -16.69
CA GLU A 140 -20.41 -3.34 -17.87
C GLU A 140 -19.59 -4.62 -17.60
N ILE A 141 -18.58 -4.53 -16.73
CA ILE A 141 -17.74 -5.67 -16.36
C ILE A 141 -18.47 -6.60 -15.40
N PHE A 142 -19.21 -6.01 -14.43
CA PHE A 142 -19.84 -6.74 -13.32
C PHE A 142 -21.30 -7.07 -13.53
N SER A 143 -21.86 -6.84 -14.72
CA SER A 143 -23.24 -7.21 -15.06
C SER A 143 -23.30 -8.21 -16.20
N ALA A 144 -24.29 -9.11 -16.13
CA ALA A 144 -24.63 -9.99 -17.24
C ALA A 144 -25.47 -9.20 -18.26
N LYS A 145 -24.88 -8.75 -19.37
CA LYS A 145 -25.60 -8.08 -20.48
C LYS A 145 -25.50 -8.93 -21.73
N ASN A 146 -26.57 -8.95 -22.52
CA ASN A 146 -26.62 -9.58 -23.85
C ASN A 146 -26.26 -11.08 -23.86
N GLY A 147 -26.69 -11.83 -22.81
CA GLY A 147 -26.41 -13.27 -22.70
C GLY A 147 -24.99 -13.62 -22.25
N ARG A 148 -24.12 -12.64 -21.96
CA ARG A 148 -22.79 -12.86 -21.39
C ARG A 148 -22.92 -13.09 -19.87
N ARG A 149 -22.36 -14.20 -19.38
CA ARG A 149 -22.21 -14.44 -17.92
C ARG A 149 -21.11 -13.55 -17.38
N CYS A 150 -21.29 -13.03 -16.17
CA CYS A 150 -20.23 -12.36 -15.44
C CYS A 150 -19.46 -13.42 -14.63
N VAL A 151 -18.24 -13.75 -15.07
CA VAL A 151 -17.37 -14.75 -14.44
C VAL A 151 -16.16 -14.05 -13.84
N ILE A 152 -15.91 -14.28 -12.55
CA ILE A 152 -14.79 -13.70 -11.81
C ILE A 152 -13.93 -14.79 -11.21
N HIS A 153 -12.64 -14.73 -11.45
CA HIS A 153 -11.65 -15.54 -10.75
C HIS A 153 -11.03 -14.72 -9.62
N SER A 154 -11.29 -15.14 -8.38
CA SER A 154 -10.76 -14.48 -7.18
C SER A 154 -9.73 -15.38 -6.51
N ARG A 155 -8.51 -14.88 -6.32
CA ARG A 155 -7.39 -15.64 -5.77
C ARG A 155 -6.71 -14.87 -4.66
N SER A 156 -6.24 -15.56 -3.61
CA SER A 156 -5.49 -14.92 -2.53
C SER A 156 -4.26 -15.73 -2.13
N THR A 157 -3.33 -15.08 -1.42
CA THR A 157 -2.33 -15.83 -0.66
C THR A 157 -3.03 -16.66 0.42
N GLN A 158 -2.33 -17.67 0.95
CA GLN A 158 -2.89 -18.54 2.02
C GLN A 158 -2.93 -17.89 3.41
N VAL A 159 -2.60 -16.61 3.51
CA VAL A 159 -2.62 -15.88 4.78
C VAL A 159 -4.06 -15.48 5.11
N PRO A 160 -4.56 -15.78 6.33
CA PRO A 160 -5.98 -15.57 6.70
C PRO A 160 -6.52 -14.19 6.37
N ARG A 161 -5.78 -13.10 6.66
CA ARG A 161 -6.23 -11.73 6.34
C ARG A 161 -6.46 -11.48 4.86
N CYS A 162 -5.67 -12.13 3.98
CA CYS A 162 -5.85 -11.99 2.52
C CYS A 162 -7.06 -12.80 2.05
N ILE A 163 -7.29 -14.00 2.63
CA ILE A 163 -8.47 -14.82 2.35
C ILE A 163 -9.74 -14.07 2.79
N LEU A 164 -9.72 -13.46 3.98
CA LEU A 164 -10.87 -12.70 4.48
C LEU A 164 -11.12 -11.42 3.68
N SER A 165 -10.07 -10.72 3.23
CA SER A 165 -10.19 -9.58 2.30
C SER A 165 -10.82 -10.00 0.98
N MET A 166 -10.34 -11.09 0.38
CA MET A 166 -10.94 -11.68 -0.82
C MET A 166 -12.42 -12.06 -0.60
N ALA A 167 -12.73 -12.65 0.55
CA ALA A 167 -14.09 -13.04 0.88
C ALA A 167 -15.03 -11.83 1.00
N ALA A 168 -14.61 -10.79 1.74
CA ALA A 168 -15.38 -9.56 1.93
C ALA A 168 -15.65 -8.84 0.59
N ASN A 169 -14.63 -8.72 -0.26
CA ASN A 169 -14.75 -8.14 -1.60
C ASN A 169 -15.73 -8.96 -2.47
N SER A 170 -15.54 -10.26 -2.54
CA SER A 170 -16.40 -11.17 -3.32
C SER A 170 -17.84 -11.21 -2.82
N GLU A 171 -18.04 -11.18 -1.51
CA GLU A 171 -19.37 -11.12 -0.88
C GLU A 171 -20.11 -9.86 -1.31
N ARG A 172 -19.43 -8.69 -1.26
CA ARG A 172 -20.05 -7.43 -1.68
C ARG A 172 -20.42 -7.42 -3.16
N LEU A 173 -19.58 -7.96 -4.04
CA LEU A 173 -19.94 -8.11 -5.46
C LEU A 173 -21.18 -9.00 -5.66
N LYS A 174 -21.31 -10.11 -4.90
CA LYS A 174 -22.48 -10.99 -4.93
C LYS A 174 -23.74 -10.32 -4.36
N GLU A 175 -23.62 -9.49 -3.34
CA GLU A 175 -24.74 -8.69 -2.81
C GLU A 175 -25.27 -7.70 -3.85
N LEU A 176 -24.36 -7.06 -4.62
CA LEU A 176 -24.71 -6.10 -5.66
C LEU A 176 -25.29 -6.76 -6.92
N ASN A 177 -24.80 -7.95 -7.26
CA ASN A 177 -25.32 -8.76 -8.37
C ASN A 177 -25.20 -10.25 -8.04
N PRO A 178 -26.29 -10.90 -7.59
CA PRO A 178 -26.32 -12.32 -7.27
C PRO A 178 -26.00 -13.27 -8.43
N GLU A 179 -26.12 -12.81 -9.69
CA GLU A 179 -25.85 -13.60 -10.89
C GLU A 179 -24.36 -13.74 -11.23
N ILE A 180 -23.47 -12.97 -10.56
CA ILE A 180 -22.03 -13.09 -10.77
C ILE A 180 -21.57 -14.51 -10.36
N ASP A 181 -20.82 -15.16 -11.24
CA ASP A 181 -20.16 -16.44 -10.95
C ASP A 181 -18.73 -16.17 -10.45
N ILE A 182 -18.46 -16.38 -9.15
CA ILE A 182 -17.17 -16.10 -8.52
C ILE A 182 -16.53 -17.39 -8.02
N SER A 183 -15.42 -17.83 -8.65
CA SER A 183 -14.52 -18.81 -8.05
C SER A 183 -13.60 -18.14 -7.02
N ARG A 184 -13.31 -18.83 -5.91
CA ARG A 184 -12.42 -18.34 -4.86
C ARG A 184 -11.36 -19.39 -4.58
N GLU A 185 -10.10 -18.99 -4.71
CA GLU A 185 -8.95 -19.89 -4.53
C GLU A 185 -7.89 -19.27 -3.61
N ALA A 186 -7.31 -20.11 -2.74
CA ALA A 186 -6.17 -19.78 -1.90
C ALA A 186 -5.24 -21.00 -1.86
N THR A 187 -4.47 -21.21 -2.93
CA THR A 187 -3.74 -22.45 -3.17
C THR A 187 -2.22 -22.25 -3.23
N LYS A 188 -1.46 -23.32 -2.96
CA LYS A 188 -0.01 -23.34 -3.16
C LYS A 188 0.41 -23.23 -4.64
N ARG A 189 -0.53 -23.38 -5.58
CA ARG A 189 -0.27 -23.20 -7.01
C ARG A 189 0.03 -21.74 -7.35
N ASP A 190 -0.61 -20.82 -6.63
CA ASP A 190 -0.50 -19.37 -6.86
C ASP A 190 0.75 -18.78 -6.17
N LYS A 191 1.90 -19.46 -6.30
CA LYS A 191 3.18 -19.01 -5.71
C LYS A 191 3.58 -17.62 -6.17
N TYR A 192 3.15 -17.19 -7.34
CA TYR A 192 3.40 -15.86 -7.88
C TYR A 192 2.77 -14.74 -7.05
N LEU A 193 1.77 -15.06 -6.20
CA LEU A 193 1.19 -14.12 -5.22
C LEU A 193 2.05 -13.98 -3.95
N ASN A 194 3.08 -14.80 -3.77
CA ASN A 194 3.90 -14.85 -2.55
C ASN A 194 5.34 -15.28 -2.84
N THR A 195 6.02 -14.56 -3.72
CA THR A 195 7.43 -14.78 -4.06
C THR A 195 8.33 -14.13 -3.01
N ASP A 196 9.37 -14.82 -2.54
CA ASP A 196 10.36 -14.25 -1.63
C ASP A 196 11.19 -13.20 -2.39
N PRO A 197 11.21 -11.92 -1.96
CA PRO A 197 12.02 -10.87 -2.59
C PRO A 197 13.52 -11.01 -2.29
N GLY A 198 13.96 -11.93 -1.47
CA GLY A 198 15.38 -12.15 -1.15
C GLY A 198 16.03 -10.99 -0.41
N ILE A 199 15.35 -10.38 0.56
CA ILE A 199 15.78 -9.16 1.24
C ILE A 199 16.94 -9.45 2.20
N ASN A 200 18.02 -8.67 2.15
CA ASN A 200 19.03 -8.64 3.21
C ASN A 200 18.56 -7.76 4.37
N ASN A 201 17.88 -8.39 5.34
CA ASN A 201 17.33 -7.69 6.50
C ASN A 201 18.38 -7.00 7.38
N ASP A 202 19.60 -7.50 7.47
CA ASP A 202 20.66 -6.89 8.29
C ASP A 202 21.16 -5.59 7.67
N THR A 203 21.30 -5.53 6.36
CA THR A 203 21.63 -4.28 5.65
C THR A 203 20.53 -3.24 5.83
N VAL A 204 19.26 -3.62 5.70
CA VAL A 204 18.13 -2.71 5.92
C VAL A 204 18.10 -2.18 7.34
N LYS A 205 18.29 -3.05 8.35
CA LYS A 205 18.37 -2.66 9.77
C LYS A 205 19.51 -1.69 10.03
N ALA A 206 20.69 -1.94 9.45
CA ALA A 206 21.85 -1.05 9.61
C ALA A 206 21.58 0.36 9.04
N ILE A 207 20.95 0.45 7.87
CA ILE A 207 20.59 1.74 7.24
C ILE A 207 19.59 2.51 8.12
N VAL A 208 18.53 1.84 8.58
CA VAL A 208 17.49 2.45 9.43
C VAL A 208 18.06 2.85 10.79
N GLY A 209 18.89 1.99 11.39
CA GLY A 209 19.58 2.28 12.66
C GLY A 209 20.46 3.51 12.57
N ALA A 210 21.29 3.60 11.52
CA ALA A 210 22.13 4.77 11.27
C ALA A 210 21.33 6.05 11.01
N PHE A 211 20.16 5.95 10.36
CA PHE A 211 19.25 7.10 10.18
C PHE A 211 18.70 7.57 11.54
N LEU A 212 18.16 6.65 12.36
CA LEU A 212 17.62 6.98 13.68
C LEU A 212 18.70 7.57 14.61
N GLU A 213 19.92 7.01 14.62
CA GLU A 213 21.03 7.52 15.42
C GLU A 213 21.38 8.99 15.10
N ARG A 214 21.29 9.39 13.80
CA ARG A 214 21.56 10.77 13.39
C ARG A 214 20.42 11.75 13.69
N HIS A 215 19.16 11.31 13.63
CA HIS A 215 18.01 12.21 13.54
C HIS A 215 17.07 12.15 14.74
N PHE A 216 17.05 11.04 15.52
CA PHE A 216 16.13 10.86 16.63
C PHE A 216 16.83 10.90 17.98
N ASP A 217 16.48 11.90 18.80
CA ASP A 217 16.93 11.98 20.19
C ASP A 217 15.78 11.57 21.12
N PRO A 218 15.84 10.42 21.76
CA PRO A 218 14.75 9.93 22.62
C PRO A 218 14.60 10.69 23.95
N ARG A 219 15.55 11.57 24.33
CA ARG A 219 15.56 12.24 25.67
C ARG A 219 14.30 13.01 25.94
N ARG A 220 13.79 13.81 24.97
CA ARG A 220 12.55 14.58 25.12
C ARG A 220 11.36 13.65 25.36
N PHE A 221 11.20 12.60 24.51
CA PHE A 221 10.14 11.61 24.63
C PHE A 221 10.21 10.91 26.01
N MET A 222 11.39 10.45 26.44
CA MET A 222 11.58 9.80 27.74
C MET A 222 11.21 10.71 28.90
N ALA A 223 11.63 11.98 28.87
CA ALA A 223 11.30 12.97 29.92
C ALA A 223 9.82 13.32 29.99
N SER A 224 9.06 13.17 28.89
CA SER A 224 7.61 13.40 28.89
C SER A 224 6.83 12.24 29.54
N ILE A 225 7.39 11.03 29.51
CA ILE A 225 6.75 9.80 30.00
C ILE A 225 7.19 9.46 31.43
N PHE A 226 8.47 9.67 31.76
CA PHE A 226 9.05 9.33 33.05
C PHE A 226 9.35 10.56 33.89
N SER A 227 8.79 10.63 35.10
CA SER A 227 9.08 11.65 36.08
C SER A 227 10.44 11.42 36.75
N ASP A 228 10.86 10.18 36.85
CA ASP A 228 12.20 9.76 37.29
C ASP A 228 13.06 9.36 36.10
N THR A 229 13.94 10.28 35.68
CA THR A 229 14.84 10.07 34.53
C THR A 229 15.98 9.11 34.86
N VAL A 230 16.37 8.98 36.14
CA VAL A 230 17.38 8.01 36.58
C VAL A 230 16.81 6.60 36.48
N TYR A 231 15.60 6.38 36.98
CA TYR A 231 14.89 5.11 36.81
C TYR A 231 14.84 4.71 35.31
N ALA A 232 14.43 5.64 34.41
CA ALA A 232 14.35 5.38 33.00
C ALA A 232 15.72 5.01 32.36
N GLN A 233 16.81 5.63 32.84
CA GLN A 233 18.17 5.34 32.36
C GLN A 233 18.66 3.95 32.78
N GLU A 234 18.34 3.53 33.98
CA GLU A 234 18.77 2.25 34.55
C GLU A 234 17.97 1.06 33.99
N HIS A 235 16.67 1.25 33.75
CA HIS A 235 15.76 0.15 33.39
C HIS A 235 15.48 0.04 31.88
N ILE A 236 15.73 1.10 31.07
CA ILE A 236 15.48 1.09 29.63
C ILE A 236 16.80 1.22 28.87
N LYS A 237 17.34 0.08 28.42
CA LYS A 237 18.65 0.01 27.75
C LYS A 237 18.62 0.70 26.39
N ASP A 238 17.61 0.41 25.57
CA ASP A 238 17.42 1.01 24.25
C ASP A 238 16.17 1.89 24.25
N ARG A 239 16.37 3.19 24.46
CA ARG A 239 15.31 4.19 24.54
C ARG A 239 14.77 4.55 23.17
N THR A 240 15.59 4.44 22.12
CA THR A 240 15.16 4.63 20.74
C THR A 240 14.24 3.51 20.31
N GLU A 241 14.59 2.27 20.60
CA GLU A 241 13.71 1.12 20.32
C GLU A 241 12.42 1.19 21.14
N PHE A 242 12.48 1.59 22.43
CA PHE A 242 11.26 1.80 23.21
C PHE A 242 10.32 2.83 22.58
N ALA A 243 10.84 3.99 22.15
CA ALA A 243 10.05 5.01 21.45
C ALA A 243 9.47 4.47 20.14
N ASN A 244 10.25 3.70 19.36
CA ASN A 244 9.82 3.09 18.12
C ASN A 244 8.72 2.04 18.32
N LEU A 245 8.77 1.26 19.39
CA LEU A 245 7.71 0.30 19.75
C LEU A 245 6.42 1.02 20.14
N VAL A 246 6.50 2.07 20.95
CA VAL A 246 5.34 2.92 21.28
C VAL A 246 4.76 3.58 20.03
N PHE A 247 5.61 4.11 19.16
CA PHE A 247 5.17 4.68 17.86
C PHE A 247 4.47 3.64 17.00
N SER A 248 5.01 2.43 16.91
CA SER A 248 4.42 1.32 16.14
C SER A 248 3.02 0.92 16.66
N ALA A 249 2.82 0.93 17.97
CA ALA A 249 1.49 0.73 18.56
C ALA A 249 0.57 1.91 18.22
N ALA A 250 1.05 3.14 18.38
CA ALA A 250 0.27 4.37 18.18
C ALA A 250 -0.28 4.49 16.74
N VAL A 251 0.55 4.21 15.72
CA VAL A 251 0.17 4.34 14.32
C VAL A 251 -0.79 3.26 13.83
N ASN A 252 -0.99 2.20 14.60
CA ASN A 252 -1.98 1.18 14.29
C ASN A 252 -3.40 1.54 14.76
N MET A 253 -3.54 2.46 15.69
CA MET A 253 -4.85 2.79 16.31
C MET A 253 -5.92 3.24 15.31
N PRO A 254 -5.61 3.98 14.23
CA PRO A 254 -6.62 4.29 13.22
C PRO A 254 -7.25 3.06 12.55
N ASN A 255 -6.56 1.91 12.53
CA ASN A 255 -7.12 0.64 12.02
C ASN A 255 -8.07 -0.05 13.03
N LEU A 256 -8.04 0.39 14.29
CA LEU A 256 -8.80 -0.11 15.43
C LEU A 256 -9.62 1.03 16.04
N ASP A 257 -10.24 1.85 15.20
CA ASP A 257 -10.90 3.10 15.57
C ASP A 257 -12.03 2.93 16.59
N TYR A 258 -12.60 1.73 16.72
CA TYR A 258 -13.60 1.38 17.73
C TYR A 258 -13.05 1.45 19.16
N LEU A 259 -11.72 1.37 19.35
CA LEU A 259 -11.09 1.52 20.67
C LEU A 259 -11.11 2.98 21.17
N LYS A 260 -11.25 3.95 20.25
CA LYS A 260 -11.29 5.39 20.55
C LYS A 260 -10.10 5.88 21.38
N ILE A 261 -8.91 5.34 21.15
CA ILE A 261 -7.65 5.73 21.79
C ILE A 261 -6.66 6.32 20.77
N SER A 262 -5.79 7.20 21.25
CA SER A 262 -4.75 7.85 20.46
C SER A 262 -3.49 8.00 21.30
N MET A 263 -2.39 7.44 20.82
CA MET A 263 -1.09 7.45 21.50
C MET A 263 -0.05 8.35 20.81
N LEU A 264 -0.39 8.99 19.69
CA LEU A 264 0.55 9.86 18.97
C LEU A 264 0.83 11.17 19.71
N ASP A 265 0.00 11.56 20.69
CA ASP A 265 0.14 12.82 21.43
C ASP A 265 1.34 12.84 22.39
N VAL A 266 1.97 11.68 22.64
CA VAL A 266 3.21 11.61 23.41
C VAL A 266 4.44 12.06 22.60
N PHE A 267 4.30 12.15 21.28
CA PHE A 267 5.34 12.58 20.35
C PHE A 267 5.09 14.01 19.84
N THR A 268 6.17 14.74 19.58
CA THR A 268 6.09 16.00 18.84
C THR A 268 5.87 15.73 17.34
N PRO A 269 5.38 16.71 16.56
CA PRO A 269 5.28 16.57 15.11
C PRO A 269 6.60 16.19 14.43
N ASP A 270 7.73 16.73 14.92
CA ASP A 270 9.06 16.41 14.37
C ASP A 270 9.46 14.98 14.66
N GLU A 271 9.22 14.49 15.87
CA GLU A 271 9.48 13.08 16.24
C GLU A 271 8.60 12.12 15.43
N ILE A 272 7.33 12.43 15.23
CA ILE A 272 6.42 11.66 14.37
C ILE A 272 6.97 11.58 12.94
N PHE A 273 7.43 12.73 12.40
CA PHE A 273 7.98 12.77 11.04
C PHE A 273 9.27 11.95 10.91
N ILE A 274 10.18 12.02 11.89
CA ILE A 274 11.43 11.25 11.90
C ILE A 274 11.15 9.74 12.01
N LEU A 275 10.29 9.33 12.93
CA LEU A 275 9.94 7.91 13.12
C LEU A 275 9.22 7.32 11.91
N TRP A 276 8.35 8.12 11.28
CA TRP A 276 7.74 7.72 10.01
C TRP A 276 8.79 7.60 8.90
N GLN A 277 9.74 8.55 8.77
CA GLN A 277 10.82 8.44 7.78
C GLN A 277 11.63 7.16 7.95
N ALA A 278 11.93 6.76 9.18
CA ALA A 278 12.61 5.50 9.46
C ALA A 278 11.81 4.28 8.96
N SER A 279 10.50 4.25 9.21
CA SER A 279 9.60 3.22 8.69
C SER A 279 9.49 3.26 7.15
N ASN A 280 9.43 4.45 6.58
CA ASN A 280 9.41 4.65 5.12
C ASN A 280 10.71 4.14 4.47
N LEU A 281 11.86 4.50 5.03
CA LEU A 281 13.19 4.07 4.59
C LEU A 281 13.35 2.54 4.69
N GLN A 282 12.83 1.93 5.76
CA GLN A 282 12.82 0.48 5.91
C GLN A 282 12.11 -0.20 4.73
N MET A 283 10.90 0.25 4.40
CA MET A 283 10.12 -0.35 3.32
C MET A 283 10.69 -0.07 1.94
N TYR A 284 11.18 1.15 1.72
CA TYR A 284 11.87 1.52 0.49
C TYR A 284 13.10 0.65 0.25
N SER A 285 13.94 0.44 1.28
CA SER A 285 15.15 -0.37 1.21
C SER A 285 14.88 -1.85 1.09
N ALA A 286 13.79 -2.35 1.71
CA ALA A 286 13.45 -3.76 1.72
C ALA A 286 12.75 -4.22 0.42
N VAL A 287 11.65 -3.60 0.07
CA VAL A 287 10.75 -4.05 -1.02
C VAL A 287 10.50 -2.99 -2.08
N GLY A 288 10.92 -1.75 -1.85
CA GLY A 288 10.80 -0.64 -2.80
C GLY A 288 11.85 -0.70 -3.93
N PRO A 289 11.90 0.34 -4.77
CA PRO A 289 12.82 0.40 -5.93
C PRO A 289 14.28 0.71 -5.55
N SER A 290 14.66 0.57 -4.29
CA SER A 290 15.99 0.89 -3.79
C SER A 290 17.10 0.06 -4.43
N ALA A 291 18.22 0.71 -4.73
CA ALA A 291 19.43 0.02 -5.21
C ALA A 291 20.06 -0.90 -4.15
N VAL A 292 19.74 -0.70 -2.86
CA VAL A 292 20.26 -1.49 -1.72
C VAL A 292 19.93 -2.97 -1.86
N ASN A 293 18.75 -3.30 -2.38
CA ASN A 293 18.33 -4.69 -2.59
C ASN A 293 18.75 -5.28 -3.95
N GLY A 294 19.62 -4.58 -4.70
CA GLY A 294 20.13 -5.04 -6.00
C GLY A 294 19.04 -5.28 -7.06
N LYS A 295 17.88 -4.62 -6.92
CA LYS A 295 16.67 -4.82 -7.73
C LYS A 295 15.99 -6.19 -7.53
N SER A 296 16.45 -7.03 -6.61
CA SER A 296 15.85 -8.35 -6.37
C SER A 296 14.38 -8.25 -5.94
N ALA A 297 14.05 -7.26 -5.11
CA ALA A 297 12.68 -7.00 -4.67
C ALA A 297 11.77 -6.67 -5.87
N VAL A 298 12.17 -5.75 -6.74
CA VAL A 298 11.40 -5.38 -7.94
C VAL A 298 11.24 -6.59 -8.86
N ARG A 299 12.33 -7.34 -9.08
CA ARG A 299 12.33 -8.56 -9.92
C ARG A 299 11.43 -9.66 -9.37
N SER A 300 11.24 -9.75 -8.06
CA SER A 300 10.37 -10.76 -7.44
C SER A 300 8.90 -10.67 -7.91
N ALA A 301 8.47 -9.52 -8.43
CA ALA A 301 7.13 -9.33 -8.97
C ALA A 301 6.95 -9.80 -10.44
N ALA A 302 8.02 -10.21 -11.13
CA ALA A 302 7.93 -10.62 -12.54
C ALA A 302 6.95 -11.80 -12.78
N PRO A 303 6.88 -12.86 -11.92
CA PRO A 303 5.89 -13.91 -12.09
C PRO A 303 4.44 -13.40 -11.96
N LEU A 304 4.19 -12.44 -11.06
CA LEU A 304 2.86 -11.83 -10.90
C LEU A 304 2.50 -10.98 -12.12
N LEU A 305 3.42 -10.17 -12.64
CA LEU A 305 3.20 -9.39 -13.86
C LEU A 305 2.93 -10.30 -15.06
N LYS A 306 3.66 -11.43 -15.15
CA LYS A 306 3.42 -12.45 -16.20
C LYS A 306 2.01 -13.02 -16.12
N ASP A 307 1.52 -13.37 -14.93
CA ASP A 307 0.15 -13.87 -14.74
C ASP A 307 -0.88 -12.81 -15.14
N ILE A 308 -0.67 -11.54 -14.77
CA ILE A 308 -1.55 -10.42 -15.16
C ILE A 308 -1.65 -10.32 -16.69
N VAL A 309 -0.52 -10.33 -17.41
CA VAL A 309 -0.49 -10.25 -18.88
C VAL A 309 -1.17 -11.46 -19.51
N GLN A 310 -0.87 -12.68 -19.06
CA GLN A 310 -1.46 -13.90 -19.60
C GLN A 310 -2.98 -13.98 -19.37
N CYS A 311 -3.47 -13.58 -18.19
CA CYS A 311 -4.91 -13.55 -17.92
C CYS A 311 -5.61 -12.49 -18.79
N ALA A 312 -4.99 -11.34 -19.02
CA ALA A 312 -5.54 -10.31 -19.89
C ALA A 312 -5.64 -10.80 -21.35
N ASP A 313 -4.59 -11.41 -21.89
CA ASP A 313 -4.61 -12.00 -23.23
C ASP A 313 -5.72 -13.07 -23.36
N ALA A 314 -5.83 -13.97 -22.38
CA ALA A 314 -6.88 -14.99 -22.35
C ALA A 314 -8.30 -14.40 -22.31
N ALA A 315 -8.51 -13.31 -21.55
CA ALA A 315 -9.80 -12.63 -21.49
C ALA A 315 -10.15 -11.93 -22.80
N ILE A 316 -9.15 -11.37 -23.50
CA ILE A 316 -9.32 -10.76 -24.82
C ILE A 316 -9.70 -11.81 -25.86
N GLU A 317 -9.01 -12.96 -25.88
CA GLU A 317 -9.25 -14.03 -26.84
C GLU A 317 -10.58 -14.74 -26.62
N ASN A 318 -10.84 -15.20 -25.40
CA ASN A 318 -11.94 -16.10 -25.09
C ASN A 318 -13.21 -15.41 -24.58
N LYS A 319 -13.13 -14.16 -24.14
CA LYS A 319 -14.25 -13.31 -23.66
C LYS A 319 -15.13 -13.93 -22.56
N ASN A 320 -14.65 -14.98 -21.89
CA ASN A 320 -15.41 -15.76 -20.91
C ASN A 320 -15.23 -15.29 -19.46
N VAL A 321 -14.15 -14.52 -19.18
CA VAL A 321 -13.82 -13.98 -17.85
C VAL A 321 -14.05 -12.48 -17.87
N SER A 322 -14.74 -12.00 -16.83
CA SER A 322 -15.01 -10.56 -16.63
C SER A 322 -13.97 -9.89 -15.74
N ALA A 323 -13.44 -10.61 -14.75
CA ALA A 323 -12.37 -10.09 -13.91
C ALA A 323 -11.50 -11.20 -13.30
N ASP A 324 -10.21 -10.89 -13.14
CA ASP A 324 -9.27 -11.63 -12.29
C ASP A 324 -8.90 -10.75 -11.09
N LEU A 325 -9.36 -11.14 -9.90
CA LEU A 325 -9.12 -10.41 -8.64
C LEU A 325 -8.07 -11.17 -7.83
N ARG A 326 -7.00 -10.47 -7.42
CA ARG A 326 -5.90 -11.05 -6.66
C ARG A 326 -5.72 -10.30 -5.35
N PHE A 327 -5.51 -11.03 -4.24
CA PHE A 327 -5.38 -10.47 -2.89
C PHE A 327 -4.08 -10.93 -2.23
N GLY A 328 -3.27 -9.97 -1.80
CA GLY A 328 -1.95 -10.24 -1.24
C GLY A 328 -1.50 -9.18 -0.24
N HIS A 329 -0.24 -8.77 -0.37
CA HIS A 329 0.47 -7.99 0.63
C HIS A 329 1.13 -6.74 0.05
N ASP A 330 1.52 -5.81 0.94
CA ASP A 330 2.39 -4.67 0.64
C ASP A 330 3.73 -5.10 0.02
N SER A 331 4.34 -6.17 0.54
CA SER A 331 5.60 -6.73 0.04
C SER A 331 5.56 -7.25 -1.41
N TYR A 332 4.39 -7.30 -2.03
CA TYR A 332 4.21 -7.73 -3.43
C TYR A 332 3.65 -6.63 -4.32
N ILE A 333 2.71 -5.81 -3.81
CA ILE A 333 2.19 -4.72 -4.61
C ILE A 333 3.25 -3.63 -4.82
N ILE A 334 4.08 -3.33 -3.81
CA ILE A 334 5.16 -2.35 -3.94
C ILE A 334 6.15 -2.72 -5.04
N PRO A 335 6.73 -3.95 -5.04
CA PRO A 335 7.56 -4.40 -6.17
C PRO A 335 6.84 -4.41 -7.51
N LEU A 336 5.56 -4.79 -7.55
CA LEU A 336 4.76 -4.80 -8.77
C LEU A 336 4.61 -3.40 -9.35
N LEU A 337 4.24 -2.41 -8.52
CA LEU A 337 4.11 -1.02 -8.94
C LEU A 337 5.44 -0.47 -9.51
N ALA A 338 6.57 -0.83 -8.89
CA ALA A 338 7.90 -0.44 -9.36
C ALA A 338 8.27 -1.16 -10.66
N LEU A 339 8.02 -2.47 -10.80
CA LEU A 339 8.31 -3.24 -12.00
C LEU A 339 7.49 -2.75 -13.21
N MET A 340 6.24 -2.39 -12.97
CA MET A 340 5.34 -1.85 -14.00
C MET A 340 5.61 -0.39 -14.35
N ASP A 341 6.59 0.25 -13.69
CA ASP A 341 6.91 1.67 -13.82
C ASP A 341 5.67 2.58 -13.61
N ILE A 342 4.83 2.23 -12.65
CA ILE A 342 3.71 3.10 -12.25
C ILE A 342 4.28 4.45 -11.80
N GLN A 343 3.69 5.53 -12.29
CA GLN A 343 4.16 6.90 -12.06
C GLN A 343 4.50 7.16 -10.58
N GLY A 344 5.75 7.55 -10.32
CA GLY A 344 6.26 7.85 -8.97
C GLY A 344 6.62 6.62 -8.13
N MET A 345 6.41 5.38 -8.62
CA MET A 345 6.64 4.17 -7.83
C MET A 345 8.01 3.52 -8.07
N ASN A 346 8.69 3.83 -9.17
CA ASN A 346 10.02 3.32 -9.53
C ASN A 346 11.10 4.41 -9.48
N VAL A 347 11.11 5.21 -8.42
CA VAL A 347 12.10 6.30 -8.24
C VAL A 347 13.21 5.80 -7.32
N GLN A 348 14.47 5.90 -7.79
CA GLN A 348 15.64 5.57 -6.99
C GLN A 348 16.22 6.83 -6.35
N GLU A 349 16.30 6.83 -5.02
CA GLU A 349 16.94 7.87 -4.22
C GLU A 349 18.03 7.23 -3.34
N PRO A 350 19.31 7.51 -3.60
CA PRO A 350 20.40 6.90 -2.84
C PRO A 350 20.61 7.53 -1.46
N ASP A 351 20.15 8.77 -1.25
CA ASP A 351 20.31 9.49 0.02
C ASP A 351 19.16 9.15 0.97
N PRO A 352 19.43 8.42 2.08
CA PRO A 352 18.40 8.05 3.05
C PRO A 352 17.59 9.24 3.59
N ASP A 353 18.21 10.42 3.67
CA ASP A 353 17.61 11.63 4.21
C ASP A 353 16.63 12.29 3.22
N LYS A 354 16.63 11.86 1.95
CA LYS A 354 15.75 12.37 0.89
C LYS A 354 14.71 11.38 0.41
N VAL A 355 14.78 10.11 0.85
CA VAL A 355 13.83 9.08 0.41
C VAL A 355 12.39 9.52 0.59
N TYR A 356 12.05 10.20 1.70
CA TYR A 356 10.69 10.64 1.97
C TYR A 356 10.11 11.54 0.87
N ALA A 357 10.94 12.36 0.25
CA ALA A 357 10.53 13.26 -0.84
C ALA A 357 10.40 12.55 -2.19
N ALA A 358 11.14 11.44 -2.38
CA ALA A 358 11.14 10.68 -3.63
C ALA A 358 10.11 9.54 -3.64
N TRP A 359 9.87 8.92 -2.47
CA TRP A 359 9.00 7.76 -2.34
C TRP A 359 8.34 7.71 -0.95
N CYS A 360 7.03 7.44 -0.92
CA CYS A 360 6.23 7.40 0.32
C CYS A 360 5.46 6.10 0.42
N ASN A 361 5.65 5.37 1.51
CA ASN A 361 4.98 4.10 1.78
C ASN A 361 3.45 4.25 1.93
N TYR A 362 2.94 5.34 2.53
CA TYR A 362 1.50 5.60 2.65
C TYR A 362 0.84 6.02 1.32
N LYS A 363 1.62 6.40 0.29
CA LYS A 363 1.14 6.61 -1.08
C LYS A 363 1.27 5.35 -1.91
N ALA A 364 2.36 4.61 -1.72
CA ALA A 364 2.61 3.39 -2.47
C ALA A 364 1.69 2.24 -2.04
N SER A 365 1.55 2.04 -0.72
CA SER A 365 0.77 0.89 -0.23
C SER A 365 0.11 1.13 1.14
N PRO A 366 -0.87 2.05 1.26
CA PRO A 366 -1.76 2.08 2.44
C PRO A 366 -2.54 0.76 2.57
N MET A 367 -3.28 0.54 3.65
CA MET A 367 -4.18 -0.61 3.79
C MET A 367 -5.19 -0.64 2.64
N GLY A 368 -5.57 -1.82 2.15
CA GLY A 368 -6.50 -1.98 1.03
C GLY A 368 -6.00 -1.47 -0.32
N THR A 369 -4.72 -1.07 -0.43
CA THR A 369 -4.13 -0.63 -1.72
C THR A 369 -4.45 -1.60 -2.82
N ASN A 370 -4.83 -1.05 -3.98
CA ASN A 370 -5.14 -1.85 -5.16
C ASN A 370 -4.59 -1.23 -6.44
N LEU A 371 -4.25 -2.10 -7.37
CA LEU A 371 -3.92 -1.78 -8.74
C LEU A 371 -4.98 -2.43 -9.63
N GLN A 372 -5.62 -1.63 -10.48
CA GLN A 372 -6.64 -2.09 -11.41
C GLN A 372 -6.20 -1.75 -12.83
N LEU A 373 -6.18 -2.76 -13.70
CA LEU A 373 -6.06 -2.60 -15.14
C LEU A 373 -7.43 -2.83 -15.73
N VAL A 374 -8.06 -1.79 -16.26
CA VAL A 374 -9.39 -1.84 -16.85
C VAL A 374 -9.26 -1.84 -18.36
N PHE A 375 -9.78 -2.88 -19.00
CA PHE A 375 -9.66 -3.12 -20.43
C PHE A 375 -10.95 -2.72 -21.16
N TYR A 376 -10.76 -2.00 -22.24
CA TYR A 376 -11.83 -1.49 -23.11
C TYR A 376 -11.67 -2.05 -24.52
N LYS A 377 -12.77 -2.39 -25.15
CA LYS A 377 -12.79 -2.85 -26.53
C LYS A 377 -13.60 -1.91 -27.41
N ASN A 378 -13.19 -1.80 -28.64
CA ASN A 378 -13.97 -1.20 -29.70
C ASN A 378 -14.36 -2.31 -30.70
N ASP A 379 -15.67 -2.59 -30.80
CA ASP A 379 -16.17 -3.69 -31.64
C ASP A 379 -16.12 -3.35 -33.16
N GLU A 380 -15.93 -2.06 -33.54
CA GLU A 380 -15.86 -1.67 -34.97
C GLU A 380 -14.48 -1.89 -35.57
N ASN A 381 -13.41 -1.63 -34.81
CA ASN A 381 -12.02 -1.73 -35.31
C ASN A 381 -11.20 -2.84 -34.64
N GLY A 382 -11.76 -3.47 -33.60
CA GLY A 382 -11.10 -4.57 -32.88
C GLY A 382 -9.96 -4.12 -31.96
N ASP A 383 -9.75 -2.81 -31.74
CA ASP A 383 -8.71 -2.29 -30.88
C ASP A 383 -9.04 -2.48 -29.40
N ILE A 384 -8.00 -2.70 -28.60
CA ILE A 384 -8.08 -2.89 -27.14
C ILE A 384 -7.26 -1.82 -26.46
N LEU A 385 -7.93 -1.05 -25.59
CA LEU A 385 -7.28 -0.11 -24.69
C LEU A 385 -7.24 -0.63 -23.27
N VAL A 386 -6.24 -0.17 -22.51
CA VAL A 386 -6.15 -0.39 -21.06
C VAL A 386 -5.97 0.94 -20.36
N LYS A 387 -6.67 1.12 -19.23
CA LYS A 387 -6.48 2.21 -18.28
C LYS A 387 -6.02 1.64 -16.95
N LEU A 388 -5.01 2.28 -16.33
CA LEU A 388 -4.44 1.83 -15.05
C LEU A 388 -4.92 2.75 -13.93
N LEU A 389 -5.33 2.13 -12.82
CA LEU A 389 -5.73 2.83 -11.60
C LEU A 389 -4.90 2.30 -10.42
N HIS A 390 -4.27 3.20 -9.67
CA HIS A 390 -3.62 2.89 -8.40
C HIS A 390 -4.41 3.53 -7.25
N CYS A 391 -4.86 2.73 -6.30
CA CYS A 391 -5.81 3.18 -5.27
C CYS A 391 -7.02 3.92 -5.89
N GLU A 392 -7.57 3.36 -6.97
CA GLU A 392 -8.72 3.86 -7.73
C GLU A 392 -8.49 5.22 -8.44
N LYS A 393 -7.25 5.75 -8.43
CA LYS A 393 -6.84 6.96 -9.16
C LYS A 393 -6.16 6.58 -10.47
N GLU A 394 -6.49 7.30 -11.54
CA GLU A 394 -5.78 7.16 -12.81
C GLU A 394 -4.28 7.41 -12.61
N THR A 395 -3.47 6.54 -13.19
CA THR A 395 -2.02 6.60 -13.11
C THR A 395 -1.39 6.36 -14.47
N ALA A 396 -0.18 6.86 -14.66
CA ALA A 396 0.54 6.73 -15.92
C ALA A 396 1.69 5.71 -15.84
N ILE A 397 2.06 5.22 -17.02
CA ILE A 397 3.25 4.40 -17.28
C ILE A 397 4.06 5.01 -18.44
N PRO A 398 5.37 4.73 -18.58
CA PRO A 398 6.21 5.32 -19.63
C PRO A 398 6.02 4.62 -20.99
N VAL A 399 4.78 4.40 -21.38
CA VAL A 399 4.39 3.89 -22.70
C VAL A 399 3.75 5.05 -23.48
N ALA A 400 4.17 5.27 -24.71
CA ALA A 400 3.59 6.32 -25.54
C ALA A 400 2.13 5.98 -25.86
N THR A 401 1.27 6.99 -25.83
CA THR A 401 -0.14 6.88 -26.23
C THR A 401 -0.64 8.18 -26.81
N ASP A 402 -1.55 8.09 -27.73
CA ASP A 402 -2.31 9.21 -28.31
C ASP A 402 -3.67 9.43 -27.63
N MET A 403 -4.02 8.55 -26.65
CA MET A 403 -5.33 8.49 -26.00
C MET A 403 -5.24 8.57 -24.45
N ALA A 404 -4.25 9.28 -23.89
CA ALA A 404 -4.09 9.36 -22.44
C ALA A 404 -5.41 9.73 -21.71
N PRO A 405 -5.74 9.07 -20.59
CA PRO A 405 -4.98 8.11 -19.79
C PRO A 405 -5.13 6.63 -20.24
N TYR A 406 -5.61 6.40 -21.46
CA TYR A 406 -5.74 5.10 -22.07
C TYR A 406 -4.51 4.77 -22.90
N TYR A 407 -4.16 3.48 -22.94
CA TYR A 407 -3.01 2.93 -23.68
C TYR A 407 -3.48 1.81 -24.58
N HIS A 408 -2.96 1.69 -25.80
CA HIS A 408 -3.18 0.52 -26.63
C HIS A 408 -2.56 -0.71 -25.98
N TRP A 409 -3.35 -1.76 -25.76
CA TRP A 409 -2.89 -2.96 -25.07
C TRP A 409 -1.67 -3.60 -25.73
N LYS A 410 -1.60 -3.63 -27.06
CA LYS A 410 -0.46 -4.14 -27.82
C LYS A 410 0.87 -3.53 -27.39
N ASP A 411 0.88 -2.20 -27.12
CA ASP A 411 2.10 -1.48 -26.76
C ASP A 411 2.45 -1.69 -25.27
N VAL A 412 1.45 -1.70 -24.40
CA VAL A 412 1.62 -2.03 -22.97
C VAL A 412 2.08 -3.47 -22.79
N ARG A 413 1.48 -4.41 -23.54
CA ARG A 413 1.85 -5.83 -23.52
C ARG A 413 3.32 -6.02 -23.92
N ALA A 414 3.74 -5.44 -25.02
CA ALA A 414 5.13 -5.51 -25.48
C ALA A 414 6.11 -4.90 -24.46
N TYR A 415 5.72 -3.79 -23.83
CA TYR A 415 6.49 -3.16 -22.76
C TYR A 415 6.65 -4.10 -21.56
N TYR A 416 5.56 -4.71 -21.07
CA TYR A 416 5.60 -5.59 -19.90
C TYR A 416 6.26 -6.93 -20.19
N GLU A 417 6.15 -7.48 -21.41
CA GLU A 417 6.92 -8.68 -21.81
C GLU A 417 8.43 -8.44 -21.68
N LYS A 418 8.92 -7.28 -22.11
CA LYS A 418 10.32 -6.89 -21.92
C LYS A 418 10.69 -6.81 -20.43
N LYS A 419 9.85 -6.18 -19.60
CA LYS A 419 10.06 -6.08 -18.16
C LYS A 419 10.09 -7.44 -17.45
N ILE A 420 9.31 -8.40 -17.90
CA ILE A 420 9.29 -9.78 -17.37
C ILE A 420 10.59 -10.53 -17.69
N LEU A 421 11.23 -10.25 -18.82
CA LEU A 421 12.44 -10.93 -19.28
C LEU A 421 13.74 -10.33 -18.72
N GLU A 422 13.76 -9.03 -18.41
CA GLU A 422 14.91 -8.33 -17.81
C GLU A 422 15.25 -8.88 -16.42
#